data_4fb59ebba7e6051e6bfc93a85bf813e6
#
_entry.id   4fb59ebba7e6051e6bfc93a85bf813e6
#
_cell.length_a   1.000
_cell.length_b   1.000
_cell.length_c   1.000
_cell.angle_alpha   90.00
_cell.angle_beta   90.00
_cell.angle_gamma   90.00
#
_symmetry.space_group_name_H-M   'P 1'
#
loop_
_entity.id
_entity.type
_entity.pdbx_description
1 polymer ?
#
loop_
_entity_poly.entity_id
_entity_poly.type
_entity_poly.pdbx_seq_one_letter_code
_entity_poly.pdbx_strand_id
1 'polypeptide(L)'
;LVWNSVYTIGIYQFIKRQKNSFSIIDYINYIVMIGMFLLSFVSLVMYLIQYSYVFVYGPGPRDHIRIGFLESRLFGVFGDPNYGATTALVTIILCSYYLFMYFNTKHFFIKTFLIVNIVVQYFTLLLTGSRSALLLSYLAFGFIAFSIIFYKQGLKKSSTLKKILYSSVLTLLVLFGYLIVQNGTKDVLVTIPNKIYSTLYKTEEANEKTIEDKKEPISLDRKDVVDNSDISNMRFSIWKSSVEIFKTSPIYGTSPRNLLPYAHDKLPNTFISQKSIVVHNAFFNVLTSVGLLGFLPFMVFLIVNGVKIIFCYYSYQKELSLQFLSLLTIEIVLVMSGMFNNEIILVNTVGSFLFWSYLGALNGNLKGTLRNE
;
A
#
# COMPACT_ATOMS: atom_id res chain seq x y z
N LEU A 1 -1.01 22.22 3.07
CA LEU A 1 -1.81 22.46 4.29
C LEU A 1 -3.31 22.24 4.04
N VAL A 2 -3.92 22.84 3.03
CA VAL A 2 -5.37 22.74 2.74
C VAL A 2 -5.85 21.28 2.69
N TRP A 3 -5.19 20.42 1.91
CA TRP A 3 -5.56 19.00 1.80
C TRP A 3 -5.48 18.26 3.13
N ASN A 4 -4.48 18.54 3.97
CA ASN A 4 -4.40 17.91 5.29
C ASN A 4 -5.57 18.33 6.17
N SER A 5 -5.97 19.60 6.13
CA SER A 5 -7.16 20.06 6.85
C SER A 5 -8.45 19.41 6.33
N VAL A 6 -8.58 19.25 5.00
CA VAL A 6 -9.70 18.52 4.40
C VAL A 6 -9.74 17.07 4.91
N TYR A 7 -8.61 16.38 4.97
CA TYR A 7 -8.56 15.00 5.44
C TYR A 7 -8.82 14.87 6.95
N THR A 8 -8.14 15.67 7.77
CA THR A 8 -8.20 15.54 9.24
C THR A 8 -9.46 16.15 9.85
N ILE A 9 -9.85 17.34 9.41
CA ILE A 9 -11.01 18.07 9.95
C ILE A 9 -12.28 17.74 9.15
N GLY A 10 -12.18 17.73 7.81
CA GLY A 10 -13.32 17.43 6.94
C GLY A 10 -13.67 15.93 7.01
N ILE A 11 -12.93 15.09 6.29
CA ILE A 11 -13.31 13.69 6.05
C ILE A 11 -13.37 12.87 7.34
N TYR A 12 -12.27 12.87 8.13
CA TYR A 12 -12.22 12.11 9.38
C TYR A 12 -13.34 12.49 10.34
N GLN A 13 -13.54 13.79 10.62
CA GLN A 13 -14.56 14.21 11.57
C GLN A 13 -15.98 14.02 11.00
N PHE A 14 -16.17 14.23 9.70
CA PHE A 14 -17.46 13.97 9.06
C PHE A 14 -17.86 12.51 9.22
N ILE A 15 -17.01 11.57 8.79
CA ILE A 15 -17.31 10.14 8.86
C ILE A 15 -17.48 9.68 10.31
N LYS A 16 -16.59 10.11 11.22
CA LYS A 16 -16.67 9.77 12.65
C LYS A 16 -17.98 10.17 13.34
N ARG A 17 -18.63 11.21 12.85
CA ARG A 17 -19.89 11.71 13.43
C ARG A 17 -21.14 11.05 12.88
N GLN A 18 -21.01 10.30 11.79
CA GLN A 18 -22.15 9.63 11.16
C GLN A 18 -22.64 8.45 12.01
N LYS A 19 -23.97 8.31 12.15
CA LYS A 19 -24.58 7.15 12.82
C LYS A 19 -24.27 5.83 12.08
N ASN A 20 -24.25 5.89 10.75
CA ASN A 20 -23.99 4.75 9.86
C ASN A 20 -22.66 4.95 9.13
N SER A 21 -21.56 5.17 9.85
CA SER A 21 -20.23 5.41 9.27
C SER A 21 -19.79 4.28 8.32
N PHE A 22 -20.11 3.03 8.61
CA PHE A 22 -19.78 1.89 7.77
C PHE A 22 -20.52 1.88 6.43
N SER A 23 -21.78 2.34 6.37
CA SER A 23 -22.49 2.44 5.09
C SER A 23 -21.85 3.47 4.15
N ILE A 24 -21.34 4.58 4.68
CA ILE A 24 -20.60 5.57 3.88
C ILE A 24 -19.29 4.93 3.35
N ILE A 25 -18.63 4.18 4.19
CA ILE A 25 -17.41 3.46 3.79
C ILE A 25 -17.69 2.44 2.69
N ASP A 26 -18.84 1.77 2.69
CA ASP A 26 -19.18 0.84 1.61
C ASP A 26 -19.24 1.54 0.24
N TYR A 27 -19.79 2.77 0.15
CA TYR A 27 -19.74 3.55 -1.10
C TYR A 27 -18.31 3.90 -1.51
N ILE A 28 -17.47 4.31 -0.56
CA ILE A 28 -16.04 4.59 -0.83
C ILE A 28 -15.36 3.31 -1.33
N ASN A 29 -15.61 2.18 -0.69
CA ASN A 29 -15.05 0.89 -1.07
C ASN A 29 -15.43 0.47 -2.48
N TYR A 30 -16.69 0.64 -2.89
CA TYR A 30 -17.13 0.34 -4.26
C TYR A 30 -16.42 1.23 -5.28
N ILE A 31 -16.30 2.53 -5.01
CA ILE A 31 -15.58 3.46 -5.88
C ILE A 31 -14.10 3.04 -6.01
N VAL A 32 -13.46 2.70 -4.90
CA VAL A 32 -12.05 2.24 -4.89
C VAL A 32 -11.91 0.93 -5.68
N MET A 33 -12.76 -0.07 -5.44
CA MET A 33 -12.68 -1.36 -6.13
C MET A 33 -12.87 -1.22 -7.64
N ILE A 34 -13.84 -0.42 -8.09
CA ILE A 34 -14.10 -0.19 -9.52
C ILE A 34 -12.97 0.64 -10.14
N GLY A 35 -12.59 1.75 -9.51
CA GLY A 35 -11.52 2.61 -9.98
C GLY A 35 -10.18 1.88 -10.10
N MET A 36 -9.81 1.13 -9.06
CA MET A 36 -8.58 0.34 -9.08
C MET A 36 -8.63 -0.80 -10.09
N PHE A 37 -9.79 -1.42 -10.30
CA PHE A 37 -9.94 -2.41 -11.37
C PHE A 37 -9.59 -1.81 -12.73
N LEU A 38 -10.16 -0.65 -13.07
CA LEU A 38 -9.92 0.00 -14.36
C LEU A 38 -8.44 0.43 -14.51
N LEU A 39 -7.87 1.07 -13.49
CA LEU A 39 -6.48 1.54 -13.52
C LEU A 39 -5.49 0.38 -13.60
N SER A 40 -5.69 -0.67 -12.82
CA SER A 40 -4.85 -1.86 -12.84
C SER A 40 -4.99 -2.65 -14.13
N PHE A 41 -6.21 -2.77 -14.68
CA PHE A 41 -6.44 -3.43 -15.96
C PHE A 41 -5.69 -2.75 -17.10
N VAL A 42 -5.79 -1.41 -17.20
CA VAL A 42 -5.03 -0.63 -18.19
C VAL A 42 -3.52 -0.81 -17.97
N SER A 43 -3.06 -0.80 -16.73
CA SER A 43 -1.64 -1.01 -16.41
C SER A 43 -1.16 -2.41 -16.81
N LEU A 44 -1.98 -3.46 -16.64
CA LEU A 44 -1.65 -4.81 -17.09
C LEU A 44 -1.63 -4.92 -18.61
N VAL A 45 -2.52 -4.22 -19.33
CA VAL A 45 -2.46 -4.14 -20.80
C VAL A 45 -1.14 -3.48 -21.22
N MET A 46 -0.73 -2.37 -20.59
CA MET A 46 0.57 -1.74 -20.84
C MET A 46 1.73 -2.71 -20.61
N TYR A 47 1.66 -3.54 -19.57
CA TYR A 47 2.65 -4.59 -19.33
C TYR A 47 2.68 -5.62 -20.49
N LEU A 48 1.53 -6.12 -20.90
CA LEU A 48 1.45 -7.15 -21.95
C LEU A 48 1.97 -6.65 -23.31
N ILE A 49 1.72 -5.39 -23.66
CA ILE A 49 2.24 -4.78 -24.90
C ILE A 49 3.62 -4.13 -24.72
N GLN A 50 4.22 -4.24 -23.54
CA GLN A 50 5.52 -3.62 -23.17
C GLN A 50 5.57 -2.12 -23.47
N TYR A 51 4.45 -1.44 -23.21
CA TYR A 51 4.36 0.01 -23.35
C TYR A 51 5.16 0.70 -22.24
N SER A 52 6.00 1.67 -22.63
CA SER A 52 6.76 2.49 -21.71
C SER A 52 6.84 3.93 -22.22
N TYR A 53 6.65 4.88 -21.31
CA TYR A 53 6.75 6.30 -21.63
C TYR A 53 7.27 7.06 -20.42
N VAL A 54 8.17 8.03 -20.68
CA VAL A 54 8.69 8.92 -19.64
C VAL A 54 8.32 10.35 -20.03
N PHE A 55 7.44 10.96 -19.26
CA PHE A 55 7.03 12.36 -19.40
C PHE A 55 7.93 13.24 -18.54
N VAL A 56 8.73 14.12 -19.21
CA VAL A 56 9.61 15.09 -18.55
C VAL A 56 8.89 16.43 -18.50
N TYR A 57 8.75 17.03 -17.30
CA TYR A 57 8.03 18.27 -17.10
C TYR A 57 8.90 19.43 -16.55
N GLY A 58 10.19 19.19 -16.29
CA GLY A 58 11.12 20.19 -15.80
C GLY A 58 12.59 19.79 -15.96
N PRO A 59 13.52 20.68 -15.62
CA PRO A 59 14.96 20.46 -15.80
C PRO A 59 15.61 19.62 -14.69
N GLY A 60 14.90 19.37 -13.60
CA GLY A 60 15.42 18.62 -12.47
C GLY A 60 15.57 17.11 -12.78
N PRO A 61 16.52 16.44 -12.15
CA PRO A 61 16.78 15.01 -12.42
C PRO A 61 15.60 14.10 -12.07
N ARG A 62 14.59 14.63 -11.39
CA ARG A 62 13.37 13.91 -10.98
C ARG A 62 12.08 14.51 -11.53
N ASP A 63 12.21 15.52 -12.39
CA ASP A 63 11.07 16.17 -13.04
C ASP A 63 10.54 15.30 -14.19
N HIS A 64 10.24 14.05 -13.87
CA HIS A 64 9.70 13.10 -14.84
C HIS A 64 8.67 12.16 -14.18
N ILE A 65 7.69 11.75 -14.96
CA ILE A 65 6.70 10.72 -14.61
C ILE A 65 6.93 9.52 -15.53
N ARG A 66 7.05 8.34 -14.94
CA ARG A 66 7.20 7.08 -15.65
C ARG A 66 5.85 6.40 -15.78
N ILE A 67 5.51 5.93 -16.97
CA ILE A 67 4.24 5.29 -17.29
C ILE A 67 4.52 3.95 -17.98
N GLY A 68 3.74 2.93 -17.69
CA GLY A 68 3.87 1.60 -18.30
C GLY A 68 4.84 0.67 -17.57
N PHE A 69 5.59 -0.15 -18.29
CA PHE A 69 6.52 -1.13 -17.73
C PHE A 69 7.97 -0.71 -18.04
N LEU A 70 8.73 -0.36 -17.02
CA LEU A 70 10.11 0.11 -17.12
C LEU A 70 10.96 -0.45 -15.96
N GLU A 71 12.25 -0.66 -16.21
CA GLU A 71 13.20 -1.07 -15.17
C GLU A 71 12.75 -2.31 -14.38
N SER A 72 12.17 -3.30 -15.08
CA SER A 72 11.58 -4.50 -14.47
C SER A 72 10.46 -4.22 -13.46
N ARG A 73 9.74 -3.11 -13.61
CA ARG A 73 8.66 -2.67 -12.72
C ARG A 73 7.47 -2.13 -13.49
N LEU A 74 6.28 -2.43 -13.02
CA LEU A 74 5.04 -1.84 -13.51
C LEU A 74 4.77 -0.50 -12.80
N PHE A 75 5.09 0.60 -13.47
CA PHE A 75 4.63 1.94 -13.09
C PHE A 75 3.16 2.12 -13.47
N GLY A 76 2.75 1.47 -14.56
CA GLY A 76 1.37 1.51 -15.06
C GLY A 76 0.91 2.94 -15.31
N VAL A 77 -0.33 3.23 -14.93
CA VAL A 77 -0.89 4.59 -14.90
C VAL A 77 -0.70 5.29 -13.55
N PHE A 78 -0.04 4.64 -12.58
CA PHE A 78 0.08 5.15 -11.21
C PHE A 78 1.21 6.17 -11.05
N GLY A 79 2.19 6.21 -11.97
CA GLY A 79 3.36 7.07 -11.89
C GLY A 79 4.40 6.66 -10.83
N ASP A 80 3.96 6.12 -9.69
CA ASP A 80 4.81 5.51 -8.66
C ASP A 80 4.29 4.09 -8.34
N PRO A 81 5.11 3.05 -8.57
CA PRO A 81 4.71 1.66 -8.36
C PRO A 81 4.46 1.30 -6.90
N ASN A 82 5.00 2.05 -5.93
CA ASN A 82 4.78 1.74 -4.52
C ASN A 82 3.37 2.13 -4.09
N TYR A 83 2.86 3.29 -4.51
CA TYR A 83 1.48 3.71 -4.26
C TYR A 83 0.48 2.80 -4.98
N GLY A 84 0.75 2.46 -6.25
CA GLY A 84 -0.06 1.48 -7.00
C GLY A 84 -0.13 0.14 -6.29
N ALA A 85 0.99 -0.38 -5.80
CA ALA A 85 1.06 -1.65 -5.07
C ALA A 85 0.30 -1.62 -3.74
N THR A 86 0.45 -0.54 -2.94
CA THR A 86 -0.25 -0.41 -1.66
C THR A 86 -1.77 -0.34 -1.88
N THR A 87 -2.22 0.43 -2.88
CA THR A 87 -3.65 0.55 -3.19
C THR A 87 -4.20 -0.75 -3.78
N ALA A 88 -3.42 -1.49 -4.58
CA ALA A 88 -3.78 -2.82 -5.05
C ALA A 88 -3.98 -3.81 -3.89
N LEU A 89 -3.08 -3.81 -2.89
CA LEU A 89 -3.22 -4.63 -1.69
C LEU A 89 -4.49 -4.27 -0.91
N VAL A 90 -4.76 -2.98 -0.71
CA VAL A 90 -6.02 -2.52 -0.07
C VAL A 90 -7.23 -3.06 -0.83
N THR A 91 -7.21 -2.97 -2.16
CA THR A 91 -8.30 -3.45 -3.01
C THR A 91 -8.49 -4.96 -2.92
N ILE A 92 -7.41 -5.76 -2.81
CA ILE A 92 -7.51 -7.21 -2.57
C ILE A 92 -8.23 -7.48 -1.25
N ILE A 93 -7.89 -6.77 -0.17
CA ILE A 93 -8.53 -6.94 1.14
C ILE A 93 -10.03 -6.61 1.04
N LEU A 94 -10.39 -5.50 0.39
CA LEU A 94 -11.78 -5.10 0.19
C LEU A 94 -12.57 -6.13 -0.64
N CYS A 95 -12.03 -6.53 -1.79
CA CYS A 95 -12.68 -7.53 -2.65
C CYS A 95 -12.85 -8.87 -1.92
N SER A 96 -11.88 -9.30 -1.12
CA SER A 96 -11.96 -10.52 -0.32
C SER A 96 -13.06 -10.43 0.73
N TYR A 97 -13.18 -9.28 1.41
CA TYR A 97 -14.26 -9.02 2.37
C TYR A 97 -15.64 -9.11 1.70
N TYR A 98 -15.86 -8.39 0.60
CA TYR A 98 -17.15 -8.43 -0.10
C TYR A 98 -17.44 -9.79 -0.73
N LEU A 99 -16.42 -10.50 -1.25
CA LEU A 99 -16.59 -11.85 -1.77
C LEU A 99 -17.10 -12.81 -0.67
N PHE A 100 -16.59 -12.67 0.54
CA PHE A 100 -17.08 -13.44 1.68
C PHE A 100 -18.54 -13.06 2.03
N MET A 101 -18.87 -11.76 2.06
CA MET A 101 -20.23 -11.28 2.33
C MET A 101 -21.25 -11.80 1.30
N TYR A 102 -20.85 -11.84 0.02
CA TYR A 102 -21.71 -12.33 -1.05
C TYR A 102 -21.63 -13.84 -1.29
N PHE A 103 -20.82 -14.58 -0.51
CA PHE A 103 -20.53 -16.00 -0.77
C PHE A 103 -21.80 -16.86 -0.92
N ASN A 104 -22.74 -16.75 0.00
CA ASN A 104 -24.00 -17.51 0.03
C ASN A 104 -25.15 -16.86 -0.75
N THR A 105 -24.90 -15.77 -1.48
CA THR A 105 -25.93 -15.08 -2.27
C THR A 105 -25.96 -15.58 -3.71
N LYS A 106 -27.04 -15.26 -4.44
CA LYS A 106 -27.19 -15.59 -5.88
C LYS A 106 -26.55 -14.58 -6.83
N HIS A 107 -25.79 -13.59 -6.32
CA HIS A 107 -25.19 -12.52 -7.12
C HIS A 107 -23.94 -13.00 -7.88
N PHE A 108 -24.13 -13.79 -8.92
CA PHE A 108 -23.04 -14.38 -9.71
C PHE A 108 -22.11 -13.34 -10.32
N PHE A 109 -22.65 -12.31 -10.98
CA PHE A 109 -21.82 -11.26 -11.61
C PHE A 109 -20.96 -10.48 -10.63
N ILE A 110 -21.50 -10.17 -9.43
CA ILE A 110 -20.73 -9.48 -8.39
C ILE A 110 -19.56 -10.36 -7.94
N LYS A 111 -19.81 -11.65 -7.67
CA LYS A 111 -18.76 -12.58 -7.25
C LYS A 111 -17.69 -12.73 -8.32
N THR A 112 -18.07 -12.88 -9.57
CA THR A 112 -17.14 -12.96 -10.70
C THR A 112 -16.30 -11.70 -10.81
N PHE A 113 -16.90 -10.50 -10.72
CA PHE A 113 -16.18 -9.23 -10.71
C PHE A 113 -15.16 -9.17 -9.56
N LEU A 114 -15.56 -9.54 -8.34
CA LEU A 114 -14.67 -9.50 -7.18
C LEU A 114 -13.48 -10.47 -7.34
N ILE A 115 -13.72 -11.68 -7.86
CA ILE A 115 -12.65 -12.68 -8.12
C ILE A 115 -11.69 -12.14 -9.18
N VAL A 116 -12.22 -11.67 -10.31
CA VAL A 116 -11.38 -11.12 -11.39
C VAL A 116 -10.59 -9.91 -10.91
N ASN A 117 -11.21 -9.04 -10.10
CA ASN A 117 -10.54 -7.90 -9.52
C ASN A 117 -9.39 -8.34 -8.59
N ILE A 118 -9.60 -9.32 -7.71
CA ILE A 118 -8.53 -9.88 -6.86
C ILE A 118 -7.34 -10.33 -7.72
N VAL A 119 -7.59 -11.05 -8.81
CA VAL A 119 -6.53 -11.55 -9.71
C VAL A 119 -5.79 -10.39 -10.38
N VAL A 120 -6.52 -9.41 -10.91
CA VAL A 120 -5.95 -8.20 -11.54
C VAL A 120 -5.08 -7.43 -10.54
N GLN A 121 -5.56 -7.20 -9.32
CA GLN A 121 -4.81 -6.50 -8.29
C GLN A 121 -3.58 -7.29 -7.83
N TYR A 122 -3.71 -8.62 -7.74
CA TYR A 122 -2.59 -9.46 -7.35
C TYR A 122 -1.46 -9.44 -8.39
N PHE A 123 -1.78 -9.50 -9.68
CA PHE A 123 -0.79 -9.34 -10.74
C PHE A 123 -0.16 -7.95 -10.72
N THR A 124 -0.96 -6.91 -10.53
CA THR A 124 -0.46 -5.54 -10.37
C THR A 124 0.51 -5.43 -9.20
N LEU A 125 0.15 -5.96 -8.02
CA LEU A 125 1.01 -5.98 -6.84
C LEU A 125 2.36 -6.64 -7.13
N LEU A 126 2.38 -7.80 -7.80
CA LEU A 126 3.62 -8.52 -8.13
C LEU A 126 4.47 -7.76 -9.14
N LEU A 127 3.86 -7.27 -10.23
CA LEU A 127 4.56 -6.61 -11.32
C LEU A 127 5.12 -5.23 -10.94
N THR A 128 4.57 -4.56 -9.93
CA THR A 128 5.16 -3.30 -9.41
C THR A 128 6.56 -3.50 -8.83
N GLY A 129 6.93 -4.73 -8.45
CA GLY A 129 8.20 -5.01 -7.79
C GLY A 129 8.39 -4.30 -6.43
N SER A 130 7.31 -3.83 -5.80
CA SER A 130 7.37 -3.12 -4.52
C SER A 130 7.60 -4.09 -3.35
N ARG A 131 8.85 -4.19 -2.87
CA ARG A 131 9.22 -5.04 -1.74
C ARG A 131 8.45 -4.69 -0.46
N SER A 132 8.25 -3.40 -0.20
CA SER A 132 7.47 -2.93 0.95
C SER A 132 6.01 -3.40 0.88
N ALA A 133 5.34 -3.25 -0.27
CA ALA A 133 3.96 -3.69 -0.42
C ALA A 133 3.83 -5.22 -0.35
N LEU A 134 4.80 -5.98 -0.87
CA LEU A 134 4.84 -7.43 -0.68
C LEU A 134 5.00 -7.81 0.79
N LEU A 135 5.90 -7.16 1.54
CA LEU A 135 6.03 -7.37 2.98
C LEU A 135 4.71 -7.06 3.71
N LEU A 136 4.05 -5.95 3.35
CA LEU A 136 2.76 -5.56 3.91
C LEU A 136 1.66 -6.57 3.56
N SER A 137 1.74 -7.24 2.41
CA SER A 137 0.78 -8.30 2.06
C SER A 137 0.89 -9.52 2.99
N TYR A 138 2.12 -9.93 3.35
CA TYR A 138 2.33 -10.97 4.38
C TYR A 138 1.78 -10.54 5.74
N LEU A 139 2.02 -9.29 6.14
CA LEU A 139 1.48 -8.75 7.38
C LEU A 139 -0.07 -8.78 7.38
N ALA A 140 -0.69 -8.29 6.30
CA ALA A 140 -2.14 -8.22 6.17
C ALA A 140 -2.80 -9.60 6.18
N PHE A 141 -2.32 -10.51 5.33
CA PHE A 141 -2.86 -11.86 5.26
C PHE A 141 -2.59 -12.67 6.52
N GLY A 142 -1.41 -12.49 7.13
CA GLY A 142 -1.07 -13.08 8.41
C GLY A 142 -1.99 -12.58 9.53
N PHE A 143 -2.24 -11.27 9.60
CA PHE A 143 -3.14 -10.69 10.60
C PHE A 143 -4.58 -11.17 10.44
N ILE A 144 -5.12 -11.19 9.20
CA ILE A 144 -6.47 -11.70 8.92
C ILE A 144 -6.56 -13.18 9.27
N ALA A 145 -5.62 -14.01 8.80
CA ALA A 145 -5.62 -15.46 9.06
C ALA A 145 -5.54 -15.75 10.57
N PHE A 146 -4.58 -15.11 11.26
CA PHE A 146 -4.46 -15.25 12.71
C PHE A 146 -5.74 -14.87 13.44
N SER A 147 -6.33 -13.72 13.10
CA SER A 147 -7.54 -13.21 13.73
C SER A 147 -8.72 -14.16 13.55
N ILE A 148 -8.95 -14.68 12.35
CA ILE A 148 -10.04 -15.63 12.06
C ILE A 148 -9.81 -16.96 12.78
N ILE A 149 -8.59 -17.50 12.73
CA ILE A 149 -8.27 -18.78 13.37
C ILE A 149 -8.37 -18.65 14.89
N PHE A 150 -7.83 -17.57 15.46
CA PHE A 150 -7.88 -17.32 16.89
C PHE A 150 -9.31 -17.14 17.40
N TYR A 151 -10.14 -16.41 16.67
CA TYR A 151 -11.56 -16.27 16.98
C TYR A 151 -12.29 -17.62 16.99
N LYS A 152 -12.10 -18.45 15.95
CA LYS A 152 -12.69 -19.81 15.89
C LYS A 152 -12.23 -20.70 17.04
N GLN A 153 -10.99 -20.54 17.53
CA GLN A 153 -10.50 -21.26 18.71
C GLN A 153 -11.07 -20.69 20.01
N GLY A 154 -11.45 -19.41 20.03
CA GLY A 154 -12.13 -18.76 21.16
C GLY A 154 -13.41 -19.49 21.59
N LEU A 155 -14.11 -20.11 20.63
CA LEU A 155 -15.32 -20.89 20.85
C LEU A 155 -15.07 -22.24 21.56
N LYS A 156 -13.81 -22.69 21.64
CA LYS A 156 -13.41 -23.95 22.29
C LYS A 156 -12.89 -23.68 23.71
N LYS A 157 -13.20 -24.58 24.67
CA LYS A 157 -12.66 -24.56 26.04
C LYS A 157 -11.18 -24.94 26.01
N SER A 158 -10.27 -24.05 25.71
CA SER A 158 -8.82 -24.28 25.76
C SER A 158 -8.10 -23.06 26.36
N SER A 159 -6.89 -23.28 26.92
CA SER A 159 -6.10 -22.16 27.47
C SER A 159 -5.71 -21.16 26.39
N THR A 160 -5.64 -19.88 26.74
CA THR A 160 -5.26 -18.79 25.82
C THR A 160 -3.93 -19.04 25.13
N LEU A 161 -2.94 -19.58 25.85
CA LEU A 161 -1.64 -19.92 25.28
C LEU A 161 -1.74 -20.98 24.17
N LYS A 162 -2.53 -22.05 24.37
CA LYS A 162 -2.76 -23.07 23.34
C LYS A 162 -3.45 -22.46 22.11
N LYS A 163 -4.41 -21.57 22.30
CA LYS A 163 -5.09 -20.86 21.19
C LYS A 163 -4.10 -20.02 20.39
N ILE A 164 -3.24 -19.24 21.05
CA ILE A 164 -2.21 -18.42 20.40
C ILE A 164 -1.25 -19.31 19.61
N LEU A 165 -0.68 -20.36 20.22
CA LEU A 165 0.26 -21.25 19.56
C LEU A 165 -0.36 -21.93 18.33
N TYR A 166 -1.56 -22.48 18.46
CA TYR A 166 -2.26 -23.12 17.36
C TYR A 166 -2.55 -22.14 16.22
N SER A 167 -3.04 -20.94 16.54
CA SER A 167 -3.33 -19.92 15.55
C SER A 167 -2.07 -19.43 14.84
N SER A 168 -0.96 -19.28 15.58
CA SER A 168 0.33 -18.90 15.02
C SER A 168 0.86 -19.96 14.04
N VAL A 169 0.84 -21.23 14.41
CA VAL A 169 1.31 -22.31 13.53
C VAL A 169 0.50 -22.38 12.25
N LEU A 170 -0.83 -22.35 12.34
CA LEU A 170 -1.68 -22.37 11.14
C LEU A 170 -1.49 -21.12 10.28
N THR A 171 -1.31 -19.96 10.89
CA THR A 171 -1.01 -18.72 10.15
C THR A 171 0.31 -18.85 9.38
N LEU A 172 1.35 -19.40 9.99
CA LEU A 172 2.63 -19.65 9.30
C LEU A 172 2.46 -20.61 8.11
N LEU A 173 1.65 -21.65 8.22
CA LEU A 173 1.33 -22.55 7.11
C LEU A 173 0.60 -21.81 5.96
N VAL A 174 -0.35 -20.93 6.28
CA VAL A 174 -1.05 -20.10 5.29
C VAL A 174 -0.07 -19.17 4.59
N LEU A 175 0.83 -18.52 5.33
CA LEU A 175 1.84 -17.62 4.76
C LEU A 175 2.87 -18.39 3.91
N PHE A 176 3.23 -19.59 4.29
CA PHE A 176 4.08 -20.46 3.48
C PHE A 176 3.41 -20.84 2.15
N GLY A 177 2.11 -21.22 2.20
CA GLY A 177 1.33 -21.42 0.98
C GLY A 177 1.26 -20.19 0.10
N TYR A 178 1.07 -19.01 0.69
CA TYR A 178 1.09 -17.73 -0.04
C TYR A 178 2.44 -17.47 -0.73
N LEU A 179 3.56 -17.78 -0.07
CA LEU A 179 4.91 -17.67 -0.66
C LEU A 179 5.07 -18.57 -1.90
N ILE A 180 4.58 -19.81 -1.84
CA ILE A 180 4.64 -20.75 -2.99
C ILE A 180 3.83 -20.19 -4.16
N VAL A 181 2.60 -19.75 -3.91
CA VAL A 181 1.73 -19.14 -4.93
C VAL A 181 2.38 -17.90 -5.53
N GLN A 182 2.98 -17.05 -4.71
CA GLN A 182 3.65 -15.84 -5.17
C GLN A 182 4.81 -16.16 -6.14
N ASN A 183 5.67 -17.11 -5.81
CA ASN A 183 6.80 -17.48 -6.66
C ASN A 183 6.33 -18.11 -7.97
N GLY A 184 5.43 -19.08 -7.91
CA GLY A 184 4.86 -19.68 -9.12
C GLY A 184 4.13 -18.67 -10.03
N THR A 185 3.45 -17.67 -9.43
CA THR A 185 2.79 -16.63 -10.23
C THR A 185 3.81 -15.70 -10.91
N LYS A 186 4.92 -15.35 -10.24
CA LYS A 186 5.98 -14.54 -10.87
C LYS A 186 6.59 -15.27 -12.07
N ASP A 187 6.85 -16.56 -11.95
CA ASP A 187 7.39 -17.37 -13.05
C ASP A 187 6.44 -17.37 -14.26
N VAL A 188 5.14 -17.51 -14.02
CA VAL A 188 4.10 -17.44 -15.07
C VAL A 188 4.06 -16.06 -15.73
N LEU A 189 4.11 -14.97 -14.93
CA LEU A 189 4.09 -13.60 -15.43
C LEU A 189 5.29 -13.29 -16.34
N VAL A 190 6.46 -13.87 -16.09
CA VAL A 190 7.65 -13.72 -16.95
C VAL A 190 7.53 -14.60 -18.21
N THR A 191 7.12 -15.86 -18.03
CA THR A 191 7.17 -16.87 -19.09
C THR A 191 6.17 -16.60 -20.20
N ILE A 192 4.93 -16.21 -19.88
CA ILE A 192 3.86 -16.03 -20.88
C ILE A 192 4.19 -14.91 -21.86
N PRO A 193 4.51 -13.67 -21.41
CA PRO A 193 4.85 -12.60 -22.35
C PRO A 193 6.07 -12.94 -23.21
N ASN A 194 7.13 -13.51 -22.60
CA ASN A 194 8.33 -13.88 -23.34
C ASN A 194 8.04 -14.92 -24.46
N LYS A 195 7.16 -15.89 -24.21
CA LYS A 195 6.71 -16.85 -25.24
C LYS A 195 5.92 -16.16 -26.36
N ILE A 196 5.00 -15.25 -25.99
CA ILE A 196 4.20 -14.50 -26.98
C ILE A 196 5.13 -13.69 -27.88
N TYR A 197 6.07 -12.95 -27.30
CA TYR A 197 7.06 -12.17 -28.04
C TYR A 197 7.90 -13.04 -28.95
N SER A 198 8.48 -14.12 -28.43
CA SER A 198 9.32 -15.01 -29.24
C SER A 198 8.56 -15.64 -30.41
N THR A 199 7.25 -15.85 -30.29
CA THR A 199 6.43 -16.39 -31.38
C THR A 199 6.12 -15.33 -32.42
N LEU A 200 5.74 -14.10 -32.00
CA LEU A 200 5.42 -13.00 -32.91
C LEU A 200 6.66 -12.56 -33.70
N TYR A 201 7.80 -12.39 -33.07
CA TYR A 201 9.03 -11.94 -33.73
C TYR A 201 9.68 -13.03 -34.62
N LYS A 202 9.54 -14.32 -34.30
CA LYS A 202 9.97 -15.39 -35.22
C LYS A 202 9.20 -15.38 -36.55
N THR A 203 7.97 -14.88 -36.54
CA THR A 203 7.15 -14.77 -37.73
C THR A 203 7.57 -13.57 -38.59
N GLU A 204 8.09 -12.49 -37.99
CA GLU A 204 8.59 -11.31 -38.69
C GLU A 204 10.02 -11.50 -39.23
N GLU A 205 10.92 -12.18 -38.51
CA GLU A 205 12.27 -12.50 -39.00
C GLU A 205 12.27 -13.39 -40.26
N ALA A 206 11.16 -14.09 -40.55
CA ALA A 206 10.99 -14.85 -41.79
C ALA A 206 10.69 -13.95 -43.00
N ASN A 207 10.32 -12.68 -42.79
CA ASN A 207 9.85 -11.80 -43.86
C ASN A 207 10.71 -10.55 -44.13
N GLU A 208 11.59 -10.10 -43.20
CA GLU A 208 12.43 -8.91 -43.44
C GLU A 208 13.77 -8.99 -42.72
N LYS A 209 14.86 -8.85 -43.48
CA LYS A 209 16.22 -8.56 -42.96
C LYS A 209 16.32 -7.08 -42.62
N THR A 210 15.83 -6.70 -41.46
CA THR A 210 16.16 -5.38 -40.86
C THR A 210 16.68 -5.60 -39.44
N ILE A 211 17.89 -5.13 -39.24
CA ILE A 211 18.61 -5.05 -37.98
C ILE A 211 17.88 -3.98 -37.15
N GLU A 212 17.00 -4.36 -36.25
CA GLU A 212 16.54 -3.45 -35.21
C GLU A 212 16.22 -4.18 -33.93
N ASP A 213 16.87 -3.69 -32.86
CA ASP A 213 16.60 -3.87 -31.43
C ASP A 213 15.98 -5.21 -30.99
N LYS A 214 16.83 -6.20 -30.78
CA LYS A 214 16.47 -7.37 -29.96
C LYS A 214 16.02 -6.84 -28.58
N LYS A 215 14.72 -6.69 -28.37
CA LYS A 215 14.19 -6.42 -27.04
C LYS A 215 14.68 -7.49 -26.08
N GLU A 216 15.37 -7.08 -25.02
CA GLU A 216 15.81 -8.00 -23.97
C GLU A 216 14.61 -8.79 -23.42
N PRO A 217 14.79 -10.07 -23.07
CA PRO A 217 13.73 -10.85 -22.43
C PRO A 217 13.20 -10.13 -21.17
N ILE A 218 11.89 -10.18 -21.00
CA ILE A 218 11.25 -9.59 -19.83
C ILE A 218 11.79 -10.29 -18.58
N SER A 219 12.30 -9.51 -17.65
CA SER A 219 12.71 -9.95 -16.32
C SER A 219 11.96 -9.13 -15.27
N LEU A 220 11.62 -9.75 -14.15
CA LEU A 220 11.13 -9.08 -12.94
C LEU A 220 12.24 -8.88 -11.91
N ASP A 221 13.47 -9.26 -12.24
CA ASP A 221 14.62 -9.01 -11.39
C ASP A 221 15.01 -7.54 -11.46
N ARG A 222 15.00 -6.90 -10.32
CA ARG A 222 15.26 -5.47 -10.21
C ARG A 222 16.75 -5.19 -10.31
N LYS A 223 17.21 -4.63 -11.43
CA LYS A 223 18.63 -4.25 -11.66
C LYS A 223 19.12 -3.25 -10.60
N ASP A 224 18.26 -2.31 -10.16
CA ASP A 224 18.59 -1.32 -9.13
C ASP A 224 18.87 -1.91 -7.72
N VAL A 225 18.55 -3.18 -7.52
CA VAL A 225 18.82 -3.91 -6.27
C VAL A 225 20.04 -4.79 -6.40
N VAL A 226 20.26 -5.36 -7.58
CA VAL A 226 21.42 -6.26 -7.84
C VAL A 226 22.72 -5.46 -7.83
N ASP A 227 22.70 -4.23 -8.38
CA ASP A 227 23.87 -3.37 -8.48
C ASP A 227 24.18 -2.59 -7.18
N ASN A 228 23.22 -2.52 -6.23
CA ASN A 228 23.39 -1.85 -4.95
C ASN A 228 23.48 -2.86 -3.81
N SER A 229 24.59 -2.89 -3.09
CA SER A 229 24.78 -3.66 -1.85
C SER A 229 23.82 -3.23 -0.70
N ASP A 230 23.04 -2.15 -0.89
CA ASP A 230 22.10 -1.62 0.11
C ASP A 230 20.71 -2.27 -0.02
N ILE A 231 20.44 -3.24 0.85
CA ILE A 231 19.15 -3.91 0.99
C ILE A 231 17.99 -2.91 1.22
N SER A 232 18.28 -1.75 1.82
CA SER A 232 17.27 -0.72 2.15
C SER A 232 16.85 0.14 0.95
N ASN A 233 17.52 0.01 -0.19
CA ASN A 233 17.36 0.90 -1.35
C ASN A 233 17.53 2.38 -0.96
N MET A 234 18.65 2.71 -0.35
CA MET A 234 19.05 4.05 0.11
C MET A 234 18.17 4.65 1.23
N ARG A 235 17.19 3.90 1.77
CA ARG A 235 16.30 4.43 2.82
C ARG A 235 17.05 4.81 4.08
N PHE A 236 18.03 4.03 4.50
CA PHE A 236 18.84 4.39 5.69
C PHE A 236 19.59 5.71 5.48
N SER A 237 20.17 5.95 4.30
CA SER A 237 20.83 7.20 3.97
C SER A 237 19.84 8.39 3.97
N ILE A 238 18.63 8.18 3.44
CA ILE A 238 17.56 9.19 3.48
C ILE A 238 17.13 9.48 4.93
N TRP A 239 16.93 8.45 5.75
CA TRP A 239 16.52 8.63 7.14
C TRP A 239 17.59 9.31 7.98
N LYS A 240 18.87 8.94 7.80
CA LYS A 240 20.01 9.62 8.42
C LYS A 240 20.01 11.10 8.04
N SER A 241 19.92 11.41 6.76
CA SER A 241 19.84 12.77 6.26
C SER A 241 18.62 13.54 6.81
N SER A 242 17.47 12.88 6.97
CA SER A 242 16.29 13.47 7.61
C SER A 242 16.55 13.85 9.07
N VAL A 243 17.25 13.01 9.82
CA VAL A 243 17.65 13.33 11.22
C VAL A 243 18.63 14.48 11.26
N GLU A 244 19.56 14.58 10.32
CA GLU A 244 20.49 15.71 10.22
C GLU A 244 19.75 17.03 9.96
N ILE A 245 18.78 17.01 9.04
CA ILE A 245 17.92 18.18 8.75
C ILE A 245 17.08 18.54 9.99
N PHE A 246 16.46 17.56 10.65
CA PHE A 246 15.68 17.78 11.86
C PHE A 246 16.48 18.48 12.96
N LYS A 247 17.75 18.10 13.19
CA LYS A 247 18.62 18.70 14.21
C LYS A 247 18.86 20.21 14.02
N THR A 248 18.71 20.73 12.81
CA THR A 248 18.89 22.16 12.55
C THR A 248 17.66 23.01 12.89
N SER A 249 16.47 22.40 12.94
CA SER A 249 15.22 23.07 13.35
C SER A 249 14.31 22.11 14.12
N PRO A 250 14.68 21.69 15.36
CA PRO A 250 14.02 20.59 16.05
C PRO A 250 12.62 20.95 16.56
N ILE A 251 12.33 22.22 16.83
CA ILE A 251 11.06 22.66 17.42
C ILE A 251 9.99 22.85 16.32
N TYR A 252 10.31 23.61 15.28
CA TYR A 252 9.33 24.04 14.25
C TYR A 252 9.48 23.31 12.93
N GLY A 253 10.59 22.59 12.70
CA GLY A 253 10.91 21.96 11.43
C GLY A 253 11.24 22.93 10.30
N THR A 254 11.27 22.44 9.08
CA THR A 254 11.66 23.20 7.88
C THR A 254 10.46 23.77 7.11
N SER A 255 9.25 23.53 7.56
CA SER A 255 7.95 23.69 6.87
C SER A 255 7.69 22.62 5.80
N PRO A 256 6.43 22.15 5.68
CA PRO A 256 6.01 21.28 4.58
C PRO A 256 6.32 21.90 3.22
N ARG A 257 6.85 21.12 2.28
CA ARG A 257 7.34 21.53 0.94
C ARG A 257 8.62 22.36 0.91
N ASN A 258 9.15 22.82 2.02
CA ASN A 258 10.40 23.56 2.07
C ASN A 258 11.61 22.69 2.46
N LEU A 259 11.40 21.41 2.73
CA LEU A 259 12.46 20.49 3.19
C LEU A 259 13.63 20.43 2.19
N LEU A 260 13.33 20.24 0.90
CA LEU A 260 14.37 20.11 -0.12
C LEU A 260 15.12 21.43 -0.38
N PRO A 261 14.45 22.58 -0.63
CA PRO A 261 15.13 23.87 -0.70
C PRO A 261 15.96 24.19 0.55
N TYR A 262 15.42 23.91 1.74
CA TYR A 262 16.14 24.10 2.99
C TYR A 262 17.39 23.22 3.09
N ALA A 263 17.29 21.95 2.70
CA ALA A 263 18.43 21.04 2.70
C ALA A 263 19.51 21.49 1.71
N HIS A 264 19.15 21.99 0.53
CA HIS A 264 20.10 22.53 -0.44
C HIS A 264 20.83 23.75 0.10
N ASP A 265 20.12 24.67 0.79
CA ASP A 265 20.71 25.89 1.33
C ASP A 265 21.57 25.65 2.58
N LYS A 266 21.06 24.89 3.55
CA LYS A 266 21.69 24.76 4.88
C LYS A 266 22.57 23.52 5.02
N LEU A 267 22.29 22.44 4.27
CA LEU A 267 22.91 21.13 4.44
C LEU A 267 23.23 20.49 3.06
N PRO A 268 24.04 21.15 2.19
CA PRO A 268 24.30 20.70 0.83
C PRO A 268 24.95 19.31 0.76
N ASN A 269 25.66 18.90 1.82
CA ASN A 269 26.36 17.61 1.89
C ASN A 269 25.49 16.45 2.33
N THR A 270 24.23 16.68 2.68
CA THR A 270 23.31 15.59 3.05
C THR A 270 22.84 14.81 1.84
N PHE A 271 22.53 13.52 2.03
CA PHE A 271 22.09 12.65 0.94
C PHE A 271 20.81 13.14 0.26
N ILE A 272 19.86 13.69 1.03
CA ILE A 272 18.62 14.29 0.52
C ILE A 272 18.95 15.47 -0.41
N SER A 273 19.87 16.35 -0.01
CA SER A 273 20.31 17.48 -0.84
C SER A 273 21.00 17.02 -2.12
N GLN A 274 22.03 16.18 -2.00
CA GLN A 274 22.83 15.72 -3.15
C GLN A 274 22.01 14.96 -4.20
N LYS A 275 21.03 14.16 -3.76
CA LYS A 275 20.19 13.36 -4.65
C LYS A 275 18.87 14.02 -5.01
N SER A 276 18.57 15.22 -4.49
CA SER A 276 17.30 15.94 -4.68
C SER A 276 16.06 15.05 -4.45
N ILE A 277 16.06 14.29 -3.34
CA ILE A 277 14.99 13.34 -3.03
C ILE A 277 14.17 13.76 -1.82
N VAL A 278 12.91 13.38 -1.82
CA VAL A 278 12.02 13.55 -0.66
C VAL A 278 12.22 12.45 0.37
N VAL A 279 11.78 12.71 1.60
CA VAL A 279 11.77 11.69 2.66
C VAL A 279 10.74 10.63 2.33
N HIS A 280 11.18 9.41 2.03
CA HIS A 280 10.32 8.26 1.79
C HIS A 280 9.94 7.58 3.12
N ASN A 281 9.36 8.36 4.04
CA ASN A 281 8.84 7.91 5.34
C ASN A 281 7.96 9.03 5.91
N ALA A 282 6.68 8.75 6.11
CA ALA A 282 5.72 9.75 6.58
C ALA A 282 6.08 10.33 7.96
N PHE A 283 6.63 9.50 8.86
CA PHE A 283 6.99 9.93 10.21
C PHE A 283 8.19 10.86 10.22
N PHE A 284 9.26 10.51 9.49
CA PHE A 284 10.41 11.41 9.33
C PHE A 284 10.03 12.67 8.53
N ASN A 285 9.13 12.55 7.56
CA ASN A 285 8.64 13.70 6.82
C ASN A 285 7.89 14.69 7.72
N VAL A 286 7.02 14.20 8.62
CA VAL A 286 6.35 15.04 9.62
C VAL A 286 7.38 15.65 10.56
N LEU A 287 8.29 14.82 11.13
CA LEU A 287 9.30 15.28 12.08
C LEU A 287 10.17 16.39 11.51
N THR A 288 10.65 16.24 10.28
CA THR A 288 11.49 17.25 9.62
C THR A 288 10.71 18.48 9.18
N SER A 289 9.45 18.30 8.75
CA SER A 289 8.64 19.41 8.21
C SER A 289 8.03 20.30 9.29
N VAL A 290 7.61 19.75 10.44
CA VAL A 290 6.87 20.48 11.48
C VAL A 290 7.52 20.40 12.87
N GLY A 291 8.69 19.79 12.96
CA GLY A 291 9.44 19.65 14.20
C GLY A 291 8.69 18.87 15.28
N LEU A 292 9.20 18.93 16.52
CA LEU A 292 8.55 18.29 17.67
C LEU A 292 7.18 18.89 17.96
N LEU A 293 6.97 20.16 17.69
CA LEU A 293 5.71 20.85 17.96
C LEU A 293 4.53 20.24 17.21
N GLY A 294 4.75 19.78 15.97
CA GLY A 294 3.71 19.10 15.17
C GLY A 294 3.78 17.58 15.28
N PHE A 295 4.98 17.02 15.40
CA PHE A 295 5.20 15.57 15.44
C PHE A 295 4.61 14.90 16.69
N LEU A 296 4.83 15.48 17.88
CA LEU A 296 4.34 14.90 19.13
C LEU A 296 2.81 14.82 19.19
N PRO A 297 2.04 15.89 18.91
CA PRO A 297 0.58 15.79 18.84
C PRO A 297 0.09 14.77 17.80
N PHE A 298 0.76 14.68 16.66
CA PHE A 298 0.44 13.69 15.63
C PHE A 298 0.65 12.25 16.13
N MET A 299 1.79 11.97 16.79
CA MET A 299 2.06 10.65 17.36
C MET A 299 1.09 10.30 18.50
N VAL A 300 0.79 11.23 19.39
CA VAL A 300 -0.22 11.05 20.44
C VAL A 300 -1.58 10.73 19.83
N PHE A 301 -1.98 11.45 18.78
CA PHE A 301 -3.22 11.19 18.07
C PHE A 301 -3.27 9.76 17.50
N LEU A 302 -2.21 9.32 16.81
CA LEU A 302 -2.13 7.96 16.26
C LEU A 302 -2.17 6.88 17.35
N ILE A 303 -1.37 7.05 18.40
CA ILE A 303 -1.28 6.09 19.52
C ILE A 303 -2.63 5.99 20.23
N VAL A 304 -3.25 7.09 20.58
CA VAL A 304 -4.54 7.10 21.31
C VAL A 304 -5.64 6.44 20.48
N ASN A 305 -5.71 6.73 19.16
CA ASN A 305 -6.71 6.10 18.31
C ASN A 305 -6.39 4.60 18.10
N GLY A 306 -5.12 4.24 17.86
CA GLY A 306 -4.70 2.86 17.71
C GLY A 306 -5.00 2.01 18.95
N VAL A 307 -4.66 2.51 20.15
CA VAL A 307 -4.97 1.82 21.42
C VAL A 307 -6.47 1.62 21.60
N LYS A 308 -7.28 2.66 21.36
CA LYS A 308 -8.75 2.54 21.43
C LYS A 308 -9.29 1.47 20.49
N ILE A 309 -8.86 1.47 19.23
CA ILE A 309 -9.31 0.52 18.22
C ILE A 309 -8.90 -0.90 18.60
N ILE A 310 -7.65 -1.10 19.02
CA ILE A 310 -7.13 -2.40 19.46
C ILE A 310 -7.88 -2.88 20.71
N PHE A 311 -8.08 -2.02 21.70
CA PHE A 311 -8.82 -2.37 22.91
C PHE A 311 -10.24 -2.83 22.58
N CYS A 312 -10.96 -2.10 21.74
CA CYS A 312 -12.29 -2.50 21.30
C CYS A 312 -12.28 -3.81 20.51
N TYR A 313 -11.30 -4.00 19.63
CA TYR A 313 -11.15 -5.27 18.92
C TYR A 313 -11.07 -6.47 19.86
N TYR A 314 -10.31 -6.35 20.95
CA TYR A 314 -10.18 -7.44 21.95
C TYR A 314 -11.40 -7.56 22.88
N SER A 315 -12.03 -6.47 23.28
CA SER A 315 -13.15 -6.48 24.22
C SER A 315 -14.44 -7.03 23.59
N TYR A 316 -14.63 -6.82 22.29
CA TYR A 316 -15.84 -7.25 21.55
C TYR A 316 -15.65 -8.54 20.75
N GLN A 317 -14.76 -9.42 21.15
CA GLN A 317 -14.49 -10.71 20.47
C GLN A 317 -15.70 -11.68 20.39
N LYS A 318 -16.83 -11.39 21.01
CA LYS A 318 -18.00 -12.27 20.96
C LYS A 318 -18.59 -12.43 19.56
N GLU A 319 -18.45 -11.39 18.72
CA GLU A 319 -18.85 -11.41 17.30
C GLU A 319 -17.78 -10.71 16.46
N LEU A 320 -16.91 -11.47 15.79
CA LEU A 320 -15.90 -10.92 14.91
C LEU A 320 -16.59 -10.27 13.69
N SER A 321 -16.73 -8.95 13.70
CA SER A 321 -17.13 -8.21 12.50
C SER A 321 -16.04 -8.26 11.45
N LEU A 322 -16.28 -8.96 10.34
CA LEU A 322 -15.34 -9.04 9.23
C LEU A 322 -15.11 -7.67 8.58
N GLN A 323 -16.12 -6.79 8.59
CA GLN A 323 -15.96 -5.41 8.12
C GLN A 323 -14.97 -4.65 9.00
N PHE A 324 -15.12 -4.72 10.31
CA PHE A 324 -14.17 -4.11 11.25
C PHE A 324 -12.76 -4.67 11.08
N LEU A 325 -12.62 -5.99 10.98
CA LEU A 325 -11.32 -6.65 10.77
C LEU A 325 -10.67 -6.19 9.47
N SER A 326 -11.43 -6.09 8.37
CA SER A 326 -10.91 -5.65 7.09
C SER A 326 -10.44 -4.19 7.13
N LEU A 327 -11.24 -3.28 7.71
CA LEU A 327 -10.87 -1.88 7.86
C LEU A 327 -9.64 -1.71 8.78
N LEU A 328 -9.60 -2.43 9.89
CA LEU A 328 -8.44 -2.43 10.79
C LEU A 328 -7.18 -2.94 10.09
N THR A 329 -7.29 -4.00 9.28
CA THR A 329 -6.16 -4.52 8.52
C THR A 329 -5.66 -3.48 7.51
N ILE A 330 -6.56 -2.78 6.82
CA ILE A 330 -6.19 -1.73 5.88
C ILE A 330 -5.51 -0.57 6.61
N GLU A 331 -6.00 -0.16 7.78
CA GLU A 331 -5.36 0.87 8.60
C GLU A 331 -3.93 0.47 8.99
N ILE A 332 -3.72 -0.77 9.43
CA ILE A 332 -2.38 -1.30 9.74
C ILE A 332 -1.49 -1.25 8.49
N VAL A 333 -2.00 -1.67 7.33
CA VAL A 333 -1.25 -1.60 6.06
C VAL A 333 -0.85 -0.17 5.72
N LEU A 334 -1.77 0.79 5.82
CA LEU A 334 -1.52 2.19 5.46
C LEU A 334 -0.54 2.86 6.42
N VAL A 335 -0.68 2.64 7.74
CA VAL A 335 0.27 3.15 8.75
C VAL A 335 1.66 2.57 8.52
N MET A 336 1.76 1.26 8.30
CA MET A 336 3.04 0.60 8.04
C MET A 336 3.62 0.98 6.67
N SER A 337 2.77 1.22 5.64
CA SER A 337 3.21 1.81 4.37
C SER A 337 3.84 3.19 4.59
N GLY A 338 3.33 3.97 5.52
CA GLY A 338 3.90 5.25 5.95
C GLY A 338 5.35 5.18 6.45
N MET A 339 5.82 4.00 6.89
CA MET A 339 7.24 3.80 7.24
C MET A 339 8.15 3.71 5.99
N PHE A 340 7.58 3.41 4.84
CA PHE A 340 8.33 3.19 3.61
C PHE A 340 8.07 4.26 2.54
N ASN A 341 6.97 5.00 2.67
CA ASN A 341 6.51 6.02 1.73
C ASN A 341 5.87 7.19 2.50
N ASN A 342 5.59 8.30 1.82
CA ASN A 342 4.79 9.40 2.37
C ASN A 342 3.30 9.11 2.13
N GLU A 343 2.68 8.21 2.91
CA GLU A 343 1.34 7.68 2.60
C GLU A 343 0.20 8.37 3.35
N ILE A 344 0.37 8.65 4.65
CA ILE A 344 -0.77 8.96 5.53
C ILE A 344 -1.03 10.44 5.78
N ILE A 345 -0.01 11.29 5.68
CA ILE A 345 -0.09 12.72 5.99
C ILE A 345 0.92 13.53 5.16
N LEU A 346 0.66 14.82 4.98
CA LEU A 346 1.45 15.77 4.18
C LEU A 346 1.53 15.43 2.69
N VAL A 347 0.68 14.51 2.23
CA VAL A 347 0.57 14.08 0.83
C VAL A 347 -0.90 13.99 0.42
N ASN A 348 -1.13 14.00 -0.89
CA ASN A 348 -2.46 13.83 -1.47
C ASN A 348 -2.46 12.56 -2.32
N THR A 349 -2.64 11.42 -1.65
CA THR A 349 -2.70 10.09 -2.25
C THR A 349 -4.04 9.42 -1.93
N VAL A 350 -4.38 8.38 -2.70
CA VAL A 350 -5.53 7.53 -2.38
C VAL A 350 -5.38 6.91 -1.00
N GLY A 351 -4.16 6.49 -0.63
CA GLY A 351 -3.87 5.94 0.69
C GLY A 351 -4.13 6.94 1.83
N SER A 352 -3.75 8.22 1.66
CA SER A 352 -4.06 9.27 2.65
C SER A 352 -5.57 9.45 2.82
N PHE A 353 -6.32 9.51 1.71
CA PHE A 353 -7.78 9.63 1.75
C PHE A 353 -8.42 8.45 2.48
N LEU A 354 -7.99 7.22 2.16
CA LEU A 354 -8.52 6.00 2.79
C LEU A 354 -8.17 5.92 4.26
N PHE A 355 -6.93 6.24 4.64
CA PHE A 355 -6.48 6.27 6.03
C PHE A 355 -7.41 7.15 6.89
N TRP A 356 -7.63 8.41 6.51
CA TRP A 356 -8.47 9.30 7.29
C TRP A 356 -9.96 8.91 7.27
N SER A 357 -10.42 8.32 6.18
CA SER A 357 -11.81 7.83 6.04
C SER A 357 -12.06 6.63 6.95
N TYR A 358 -11.19 5.64 6.91
CA TYR A 358 -11.35 4.40 7.67
C TYR A 358 -11.08 4.60 9.16
N LEU A 359 -10.08 5.42 9.51
CA LEU A 359 -9.87 5.83 10.90
C LEU A 359 -11.09 6.53 11.47
N GLY A 360 -11.74 7.38 10.67
CA GLY A 360 -13.00 8.03 11.03
C GLY A 360 -14.11 7.02 11.29
N ALA A 361 -14.28 6.04 10.41
CA ALA A 361 -15.31 5.01 10.52
C ALA A 361 -15.10 4.08 11.73
N LEU A 362 -13.86 3.62 11.93
CA LEU A 362 -13.50 2.79 13.08
C LEU A 362 -13.80 3.52 14.39
N ASN A 363 -13.39 4.78 14.53
CA ASN A 363 -13.68 5.58 15.72
C ASN A 363 -15.16 5.96 15.88
N GLY A 364 -15.91 6.08 14.78
CA GLY A 364 -17.34 6.34 14.78
C GLY A 364 -18.13 5.15 15.32
N ASN A 365 -17.79 3.96 14.88
CA ASN A 365 -18.42 2.71 15.31
C ASN A 365 -18.21 2.44 16.81
N LEU A 366 -17.00 2.71 17.33
CA LEU A 366 -16.70 2.56 18.76
C LEU A 366 -17.62 3.38 19.67
N LYS A 367 -18.08 4.56 19.23
CA LYS A 367 -19.03 5.39 19.97
C LYS A 367 -20.45 4.78 20.01
N GLY A 368 -20.86 4.11 18.95
CA GLY A 368 -22.16 3.42 18.89
C GLY A 368 -22.24 2.27 19.87
N THR A 369 -21.16 1.53 20.01
CA THR A 369 -21.07 0.35 20.90
C THR A 369 -21.03 0.75 22.38
N LEU A 370 -20.27 1.77 22.74
CA LEU A 370 -20.18 2.30 24.12
C LEU A 370 -21.43 3.06 24.60
N ARG A 371 -22.36 3.41 23.70
CA ARG A 371 -23.63 4.07 24.06
C ARG A 371 -24.77 3.09 24.32
N ASN A 372 -24.63 1.84 23.90
CA ASN A 372 -25.64 0.79 24.08
C ASN A 372 -25.37 -0.05 25.35
N GLU A 373 -24.34 0.31 26.13
CA GLU A 373 -24.11 -0.10 27.53
C GLU A 373 -24.55 1.02 28.49
#